data_aa431100f646b1bb71d4a9ff8f228a4c
#
_entry.id   aa431100f646b1bb71d4a9ff8f228a4c
#
_cell.length_a   1.000
_cell.length_b   1.000
_cell.length_c   1.000
_cell.angle_alpha   90.00
_cell.angle_beta   90.00
_cell.angle_gamma   90.00
#
_symmetry.space_group_name_H-M   'P 1'
#
loop_
_entity.id
_entity.type
_entity.pdbx_description
1 polymer ?
#
loop_
_entity_poly.entity_id
_entity_poly.type
_entity_poly.pdbx_seq_one_letter_code
_entity_poly.pdbx_strand_id
1 'polypeptide(L)'
;MRDLINSSEMSTAQIYELFPTKDALLAYAYPSMVFQYWAMIDEIDDFHRLVISEKLGNFIYTMLEMFSDHELFVKDTFTRLVACKGVKSDFADEVSAVYKDFLTRDGNLSITAGLVTRPLFYRWMTTQFSALVEFWIRDTSTSKERTIGLVDRASSLFEDVMYSELIDKGFDFSKYLYTTLNTTFKHKS
;
A
#
# COMPACT_ATOMS: atom_id res chain seq x y z
N MET A 1 -24.77 12.06 7.33
CA MET A 1 -25.82 11.12 6.90
C MET A 1 -27.05 11.83 6.33
N ARG A 2 -27.72 12.76 7.04
CA ARG A 2 -28.92 13.45 6.50
C ARG A 2 -28.65 14.15 5.16
N ASP A 3 -27.53 14.86 5.05
CA ASP A 3 -27.18 15.61 3.84
C ASP A 3 -26.87 14.67 2.67
N LEU A 4 -26.23 13.53 2.95
CA LEU A 4 -25.99 12.49 1.95
C LEU A 4 -27.31 11.88 1.44
N ILE A 5 -28.26 11.61 2.35
CA ILE A 5 -29.59 11.10 1.97
C ILE A 5 -30.31 12.10 1.07
N ASN A 6 -30.20 13.40 1.39
CA ASN A 6 -30.88 14.46 0.63
C ASN A 6 -30.21 14.75 -0.74
N SER A 7 -28.91 14.45 -0.88
CA SER A 7 -28.14 14.74 -2.09
C SER A 7 -27.97 13.52 -3.01
N SER A 8 -28.29 12.32 -2.55
CA SER A 8 -28.20 11.09 -3.34
C SER A 8 -29.57 10.66 -3.88
N GLU A 9 -29.58 9.98 -5.00
CA GLU A 9 -30.80 9.33 -5.56
C GLU A 9 -31.14 8.03 -4.83
N MET A 10 -30.36 7.64 -3.81
CA MET A 10 -30.53 6.40 -3.05
C MET A 10 -31.54 6.58 -1.92
N SER A 11 -32.31 5.53 -1.66
CA SER A 11 -33.19 5.51 -0.49
C SER A 11 -32.39 5.45 0.82
N THR A 12 -32.98 5.95 1.90
CA THR A 12 -32.37 5.89 3.24
C THR A 12 -31.96 4.46 3.63
N ALA A 13 -32.80 3.46 3.28
CA ALA A 13 -32.51 2.05 3.58
C ALA A 13 -31.25 1.56 2.86
N GLN A 14 -31.10 1.87 1.57
CA GLN A 14 -29.92 1.50 0.80
C GLN A 14 -28.64 2.15 1.34
N ILE A 15 -28.70 3.41 1.76
CA ILE A 15 -27.55 4.10 2.35
C ILE A 15 -27.14 3.44 3.68
N TYR A 16 -28.09 3.08 4.54
CA TYR A 16 -27.75 2.40 5.80
C TYR A 16 -27.33 0.94 5.62
N GLU A 17 -27.74 0.28 4.54
CA GLU A 17 -27.26 -1.05 4.17
C GLU A 17 -25.78 -1.00 3.75
N LEU A 18 -25.37 0.01 2.96
CA LEU A 18 -23.98 0.20 2.54
C LEU A 18 -23.11 0.78 3.67
N PHE A 19 -23.64 1.74 4.42
CA PHE A 19 -22.91 2.47 5.45
C PHE A 19 -23.70 2.45 6.78
N PRO A 20 -23.58 1.36 7.55
CA PRO A 20 -24.35 1.19 8.79
C PRO A 20 -24.06 2.27 9.84
N THR A 21 -22.87 2.88 9.77
CA THR A 21 -22.42 3.92 10.68
C THR A 21 -21.81 5.11 9.93
N LYS A 22 -21.73 6.26 10.61
CA LYS A 22 -21.00 7.42 10.08
C LYS A 22 -19.53 7.09 9.86
N ASP A 23 -18.92 6.32 10.74
CA ASP A 23 -17.51 5.92 10.62
C ASP A 23 -17.28 5.00 9.42
N ALA A 24 -18.20 4.10 9.09
CA ALA A 24 -18.13 3.30 7.86
C ALA A 24 -18.17 4.17 6.61
N LEU A 25 -19.02 5.19 6.58
CA LEU A 25 -19.06 6.15 5.47
C LEU A 25 -17.76 6.96 5.37
N LEU A 26 -17.26 7.47 6.49
CA LEU A 26 -16.01 8.24 6.50
C LEU A 26 -14.80 7.38 6.11
N ALA A 27 -14.77 6.12 6.55
CA ALA A 27 -13.71 5.18 6.19
C ALA A 27 -13.70 4.87 4.69
N TYR A 28 -14.86 4.84 4.03
CA TYR A 28 -14.97 4.56 2.60
C TYR A 28 -14.36 5.65 1.71
N ALA A 29 -14.16 6.86 2.21
CA ALA A 29 -13.44 7.89 1.48
C ALA A 29 -12.02 7.46 1.08
N TYR A 30 -11.36 6.64 1.88
CA TYR A 30 -9.99 6.18 1.62
C TYR A 30 -9.88 5.19 0.46
N PRO A 31 -10.63 4.06 0.42
CA PRO A 31 -10.61 3.20 -0.76
C PRO A 31 -11.12 3.92 -2.01
N SER A 32 -12.05 4.88 -1.90
CA SER A 32 -12.50 5.65 -3.08
C SER A 32 -11.39 6.48 -3.72
N MET A 33 -10.44 7.00 -2.94
CA MET A 33 -9.25 7.68 -3.46
C MET A 33 -8.31 6.69 -4.19
N VAL A 34 -8.19 5.44 -3.73
CA VAL A 34 -7.43 4.41 -4.47
C VAL A 34 -8.13 4.05 -5.79
N PHE A 35 -9.46 4.00 -5.83
CA PHE A 35 -10.20 3.82 -7.10
C PHE A 35 -9.99 4.98 -8.07
N GLN A 36 -9.94 6.22 -7.55
CA GLN A 36 -9.58 7.38 -8.38
C GLN A 36 -8.15 7.25 -8.92
N TYR A 37 -7.20 6.81 -8.10
CA TYR A 37 -5.83 6.54 -8.54
C TYR A 37 -5.80 5.52 -9.68
N TRP A 38 -6.51 4.40 -9.56
CA TRP A 38 -6.62 3.41 -10.65
C TRP A 38 -7.12 4.03 -11.95
N ALA A 39 -8.19 4.83 -11.89
CA ALA A 39 -8.72 5.52 -13.06
C ALA A 39 -7.69 6.48 -13.67
N MET A 40 -6.90 7.18 -12.85
CA MET A 40 -5.87 8.11 -13.33
C MET A 40 -4.73 7.39 -14.06
N ILE A 41 -4.24 6.26 -13.53
CA ILE A 41 -3.13 5.54 -14.17
C ILE A 41 -3.56 4.79 -15.44
N ASP A 42 -4.83 4.41 -15.54
CA ASP A 42 -5.38 3.80 -16.76
C ASP A 42 -5.39 4.77 -17.95
N GLU A 43 -5.35 6.09 -17.70
CA GLU A 43 -5.24 7.14 -18.72
C GLU A 43 -3.79 7.45 -19.11
N ILE A 44 -2.79 6.90 -18.39
CA ILE A 44 -1.37 7.15 -18.69
C ILE A 44 -0.84 6.09 -19.64
N ASP A 45 -0.50 6.50 -20.86
CA ASP A 45 0.14 5.62 -21.83
C ASP A 45 1.45 5.07 -21.26
N ASP A 46 1.65 3.75 -21.44
CA ASP A 46 2.89 3.07 -21.04
C ASP A 46 3.23 3.11 -19.52
N PHE A 47 2.28 3.46 -18.62
CA PHE A 47 2.50 3.45 -17.18
C PHE A 47 3.10 2.14 -16.67
N HIS A 48 2.69 1.02 -17.24
CA HIS A 48 3.19 -0.31 -16.87
C HIS A 48 4.68 -0.52 -17.18
N ARG A 49 5.28 0.30 -18.07
CA ARG A 49 6.71 0.23 -18.44
C ARG A 49 7.62 0.99 -17.47
N LEU A 50 7.06 1.82 -16.61
CA LEU A 50 7.83 2.52 -15.58
C LEU A 50 8.56 1.50 -14.68
N VAL A 51 9.74 1.87 -14.19
CA VAL A 51 10.45 1.07 -13.19
C VAL A 51 9.73 1.12 -11.84
N ILE A 52 10.03 0.17 -10.97
CA ILE A 52 9.28 -0.01 -9.73
C ILE A 52 9.34 1.22 -8.81
N SER A 53 10.48 1.93 -8.73
CA SER A 53 10.59 3.15 -7.92
C SER A 53 9.70 4.27 -8.44
N GLU A 54 9.59 4.42 -9.76
CA GLU A 54 8.72 5.41 -10.39
C GLU A 54 7.24 5.10 -10.12
N LYS A 55 6.82 3.82 -10.24
CA LYS A 55 5.45 3.40 -9.91
C LYS A 55 5.11 3.64 -8.45
N LEU A 56 6.04 3.29 -7.54
CA LEU A 56 5.86 3.52 -6.10
C LEU A 56 5.80 5.01 -5.77
N GLY A 57 6.74 5.79 -6.31
CA GLY A 57 6.75 7.24 -6.15
C GLY A 57 5.46 7.88 -6.66
N ASN A 58 5.03 7.52 -7.87
CA ASN A 58 3.78 8.01 -8.46
C ASN A 58 2.58 7.70 -7.55
N PHE A 59 2.43 6.44 -7.12
CA PHE A 59 1.34 6.06 -6.22
C PHE A 59 1.35 6.85 -4.91
N ILE A 60 2.50 6.90 -4.25
CA ILE A 60 2.62 7.55 -2.94
C ILE A 60 2.36 9.05 -3.06
N TYR A 61 2.96 9.73 -4.04
CA TYR A 61 2.78 11.17 -4.22
C TYR A 61 1.34 11.52 -4.58
N THR A 62 0.72 10.78 -5.50
CA THR A 62 -0.68 11.02 -5.88
C THR A 62 -1.62 10.83 -4.67
N MET A 63 -1.41 9.78 -3.88
CA MET A 63 -2.21 9.58 -2.67
C MET A 63 -1.99 10.69 -1.63
N LEU A 64 -0.74 11.14 -1.41
CA LEU A 64 -0.45 12.25 -0.49
C LEU A 64 -1.02 13.59 -0.99
N GLU A 65 -1.08 13.82 -2.30
CA GLU A 65 -1.72 14.98 -2.90
C GLU A 65 -3.22 14.98 -2.64
N MET A 66 -3.90 13.86 -2.93
CA MET A 66 -5.33 13.69 -2.60
C MET A 66 -5.60 13.88 -1.11
N PHE A 67 -4.72 13.40 -0.24
CA PHE A 67 -4.83 13.60 1.20
C PHE A 67 -4.59 15.06 1.60
N SER A 68 -3.73 15.78 0.89
CA SER A 68 -3.46 17.19 1.13
C SER A 68 -4.67 18.08 0.85
N ASP A 69 -5.43 17.75 -0.20
CA ASP A 69 -6.69 18.45 -0.52
C ASP A 69 -7.74 18.30 0.58
N HIS A 70 -7.59 17.27 1.41
CA HIS A 70 -8.49 16.95 2.52
C HIS A 70 -7.74 16.81 3.87
N GLU A 71 -6.67 17.59 4.08
CA GLU A 71 -5.70 17.40 5.17
C GLU A 71 -6.36 17.33 6.55
N LEU A 72 -7.31 18.21 6.86
CA LEU A 72 -8.00 18.21 8.15
C LEU A 72 -8.83 16.93 8.37
N PHE A 73 -9.51 16.45 7.33
CA PHE A 73 -10.25 15.20 7.37
C PHE A 73 -9.31 14.02 7.62
N VAL A 74 -8.20 13.96 6.89
CA VAL A 74 -7.21 12.87 7.01
C VAL A 74 -6.58 12.88 8.40
N LYS A 75 -6.18 14.05 8.91
CA LYS A 75 -5.63 14.18 10.28
C LYS A 75 -6.57 13.68 11.37
N ASP A 76 -7.87 13.94 11.23
CA ASP A 76 -8.87 13.55 12.24
C ASP A 76 -9.25 12.08 12.15
N THR A 77 -9.25 11.49 10.95
CA THR A 77 -9.91 10.20 10.73
C THR A 77 -8.96 9.06 10.38
N PHE A 78 -7.80 9.30 9.74
CA PHE A 78 -6.94 8.24 9.19
C PHE A 78 -6.48 7.24 10.26
N THR A 79 -5.84 7.72 11.32
CA THR A 79 -5.32 6.84 12.38
C THR A 79 -6.43 6.04 13.05
N ARG A 80 -7.59 6.65 13.24
CA ARG A 80 -8.74 6.04 13.93
C ARG A 80 -9.48 5.03 13.06
N LEU A 81 -9.68 5.35 11.78
CA LEU A 81 -10.55 4.56 10.89
C LEU A 81 -9.79 3.59 9.99
N VAL A 82 -8.53 3.87 9.69
CA VAL A 82 -7.73 3.13 8.70
C VAL A 82 -6.52 2.45 9.33
N ALA A 83 -5.68 3.19 10.07
CA ALA A 83 -4.44 2.66 10.61
C ALA A 83 -4.63 1.89 11.94
N CYS A 84 -5.87 1.77 12.44
CA CYS A 84 -6.16 1.05 13.68
C CYS A 84 -5.78 -0.43 13.55
N LYS A 85 -4.91 -0.90 14.44
CA LYS A 85 -4.40 -2.28 14.43
C LYS A 85 -5.53 -3.28 14.63
N GLY A 86 -5.57 -4.30 13.77
CA GLY A 86 -6.50 -5.43 13.90
C GLY A 86 -7.85 -5.26 13.20
N VAL A 87 -8.12 -4.11 12.61
CA VAL A 87 -9.31 -3.91 11.77
C VAL A 87 -8.95 -4.21 10.32
N LYS A 88 -9.73 -5.09 9.69
CA LYS A 88 -9.66 -5.28 8.25
C LYS A 88 -10.18 -4.00 7.60
N SER A 89 -9.38 -3.39 6.75
CA SER A 89 -9.70 -2.12 6.10
C SER A 89 -9.74 -2.33 4.58
N ASP A 90 -10.83 -1.96 3.96
CA ASP A 90 -10.97 -1.98 2.50
C ASP A 90 -9.87 -1.14 1.83
N PHE A 91 -9.48 -0.04 2.46
CA PHE A 91 -8.32 0.74 2.01
C PHE A 91 -7.02 -0.07 1.99
N ALA A 92 -6.76 -0.87 3.02
CA ALA A 92 -5.56 -1.70 3.07
C ALA A 92 -5.59 -2.81 2.01
N ASP A 93 -6.75 -3.38 1.74
CA ASP A 93 -6.94 -4.36 0.69
C ASP A 93 -6.70 -3.73 -0.71
N GLU A 94 -7.20 -2.52 -0.96
CA GLU A 94 -6.99 -1.79 -2.22
C GLU A 94 -5.53 -1.36 -2.42
N VAL A 95 -4.88 -0.80 -1.40
CA VAL A 95 -3.44 -0.47 -1.45
C VAL A 95 -2.59 -1.73 -1.71
N SER A 96 -2.96 -2.84 -1.09
CA SER A 96 -2.31 -4.14 -1.33
C SER A 96 -2.48 -4.61 -2.77
N ALA A 97 -3.64 -4.36 -3.39
CA ALA A 97 -3.91 -4.66 -4.80
C ALA A 97 -3.03 -3.83 -5.74
N VAL A 98 -2.83 -2.53 -5.45
CA VAL A 98 -1.92 -1.66 -6.22
C VAL A 98 -0.50 -2.23 -6.20
N TYR A 99 0.04 -2.53 -5.03
CA TYR A 99 1.39 -3.09 -4.92
C TYR A 99 1.53 -4.45 -5.62
N LYS A 100 0.49 -5.28 -5.53
CA LYS A 100 0.47 -6.56 -6.23
C LYS A 100 0.51 -6.36 -7.74
N ASP A 101 -0.27 -5.43 -8.28
CA ASP A 101 -0.26 -5.12 -9.71
C ASP A 101 1.13 -4.66 -10.18
N PHE A 102 1.74 -3.70 -9.47
CA PHE A 102 3.07 -3.19 -9.81
C PHE A 102 4.13 -4.30 -9.86
N LEU A 103 4.13 -5.18 -8.88
CA LEU A 103 5.15 -6.21 -8.74
C LEU A 103 4.90 -7.43 -9.63
N THR A 104 3.65 -7.78 -9.91
CA THR A 104 3.35 -8.94 -10.76
C THR A 104 3.49 -8.64 -12.25
N ARG A 105 3.37 -7.38 -12.66
CA ARG A 105 3.53 -6.95 -14.05
C ARG A 105 4.95 -6.53 -14.41
N ASP A 106 5.84 -6.41 -13.41
CA ASP A 106 7.23 -6.05 -13.66
C ASP A 106 8.03 -7.29 -14.09
N GLY A 107 8.34 -7.38 -15.39
CA GLY A 107 9.12 -8.50 -15.97
C GLY A 107 10.61 -8.49 -15.61
N ASN A 108 11.13 -7.43 -14.99
CA ASN A 108 12.55 -7.26 -14.66
C ASN A 108 12.87 -7.59 -13.19
N LEU A 109 11.84 -7.90 -12.39
CA LEU A 109 12.08 -8.26 -11.01
C LEU A 109 12.81 -9.60 -10.95
N SER A 110 14.05 -9.57 -10.50
CA SER A 110 14.90 -10.71 -10.15
C SER A 110 14.34 -11.55 -9.01
N ILE A 111 13.17 -11.18 -8.48
CA ILE A 111 12.62 -11.76 -7.29
C ILE A 111 12.21 -13.18 -7.55
N THR A 112 12.83 -14.05 -6.81
CA THR A 112 12.28 -15.37 -6.57
C THR A 112 10.77 -15.25 -6.43
N ALA A 113 10.06 -15.84 -7.37
CA ALA A 113 8.59 -15.84 -7.44
C ALA A 113 7.92 -16.14 -6.08
N GLY A 114 8.71 -16.66 -5.12
CA GLY A 114 8.28 -16.97 -3.76
C GLY A 114 8.04 -15.79 -2.81
N LEU A 115 8.67 -14.62 -2.99
CA LEU A 115 8.43 -13.47 -2.10
C LEU A 115 7.22 -12.66 -2.57
N VAL A 116 7.15 -12.36 -3.86
CA VAL A 116 6.05 -11.59 -4.49
C VAL A 116 4.72 -12.34 -4.44
N THR A 117 4.74 -13.66 -4.35
CA THR A 117 3.50 -14.45 -4.23
C THR A 117 2.96 -14.52 -2.79
N ARG A 118 3.67 -13.99 -1.79
CA ARG A 118 3.25 -14.10 -0.38
C ARG A 118 2.33 -12.95 0.03
N PRO A 119 1.10 -13.20 0.48
CA PRO A 119 0.18 -12.17 0.97
C PRO A 119 0.77 -11.33 2.11
N LEU A 120 1.64 -11.91 2.94
CA LEU A 120 2.31 -11.21 4.05
C LEU A 120 3.22 -10.08 3.56
N PHE A 121 3.82 -10.21 2.38
CA PHE A 121 4.67 -9.18 1.81
C PHE A 121 3.87 -7.91 1.46
N TYR A 122 2.73 -8.07 0.79
CA TYR A 122 1.85 -6.96 0.45
C TYR A 122 1.25 -6.30 1.69
N ARG A 123 0.89 -7.08 2.70
CA ARG A 123 0.43 -6.55 3.99
C ARG A 123 1.51 -5.73 4.68
N TRP A 124 2.77 -6.18 4.61
CA TRP A 124 3.90 -5.41 5.12
C TRP A 124 4.06 -4.08 4.36
N MET A 125 4.05 -4.09 3.03
CA MET A 125 4.11 -2.87 2.21
C MET A 125 2.98 -1.90 2.55
N THR A 126 1.75 -2.39 2.65
CA THR A 126 0.58 -1.58 3.05
C THR A 126 0.77 -0.98 4.45
N THR A 127 1.37 -1.73 5.38
CA THR A 127 1.68 -1.21 6.72
C THR A 127 2.73 -0.09 6.64
N GLN A 128 3.76 -0.22 5.79
CA GLN A 128 4.74 0.85 5.59
C GLN A 128 4.10 2.10 4.98
N PHE A 129 3.19 1.94 4.01
CA PHE A 129 2.44 3.05 3.46
C PHE A 129 1.57 3.76 4.53
N SER A 130 0.87 3.00 5.36
CA SER A 130 0.08 3.57 6.47
C SER A 130 0.97 4.33 7.46
N ALA A 131 2.14 3.79 7.79
CA ALA A 131 3.11 4.47 8.66
C ALA A 131 3.66 5.75 8.02
N LEU A 132 3.86 5.76 6.69
CA LEU A 132 4.26 6.95 5.94
C LEU A 132 3.18 8.03 5.98
N VAL A 133 1.90 7.67 5.82
CA VAL A 133 0.78 8.61 5.94
C VAL A 133 0.70 9.18 7.36
N GLU A 134 0.89 8.36 8.40
CA GLU A 134 0.96 8.85 9.78
C GLU A 134 2.17 9.80 10.00
N PHE A 135 3.30 9.55 9.37
CA PHE A 135 4.45 10.45 9.38
C PHE A 135 4.10 11.77 8.69
N TRP A 136 3.50 11.71 7.49
CA TRP A 136 3.05 12.89 6.74
C TRP A 136 2.07 13.76 7.55
N ILE A 137 1.12 13.16 8.26
CA ILE A 137 0.18 13.86 9.13
C ILE A 137 0.93 14.70 10.19
N ARG A 138 2.02 14.17 10.73
CA ARG A 138 2.83 14.80 11.79
C ARG A 138 3.95 15.68 11.27
N ASP A 139 4.23 15.62 9.97
CA ASP A 139 5.30 16.41 9.37
C ASP A 139 4.92 17.89 9.34
N THR A 140 5.68 18.71 10.07
CA THR A 140 5.51 20.16 10.15
C THR A 140 6.54 20.93 9.32
N SER A 141 7.36 20.24 8.53
CA SER A 141 8.32 20.90 7.66
C SER A 141 7.64 21.65 6.52
N THR A 142 8.32 22.64 5.96
CA THR A 142 7.82 23.43 4.84
C THR A 142 7.50 22.48 3.67
N SER A 143 6.30 22.59 3.12
CA SER A 143 5.84 21.76 1.99
C SER A 143 6.05 20.24 2.20
N LYS A 144 6.07 19.78 3.45
CA LYS A 144 6.30 18.36 3.80
C LYS A 144 7.62 17.78 3.26
N GLU A 145 8.67 18.59 3.20
CA GLU A 145 9.98 18.21 2.63
C GLU A 145 10.57 16.93 3.26
N ARG A 146 10.34 16.71 4.56
CA ARG A 146 10.83 15.49 5.23
C ARG A 146 10.11 14.25 4.71
N THR A 147 8.82 14.34 4.47
CA THR A 147 8.02 13.25 3.91
C THR A 147 8.44 12.98 2.47
N ILE A 148 8.59 14.01 1.65
CA ILE A 148 9.07 13.91 0.26
C ILE A 148 10.43 13.19 0.22
N GLY A 149 11.41 13.69 1.01
CA GLY A 149 12.73 13.08 1.06
C GLY A 149 12.73 11.64 1.61
N LEU A 150 11.76 11.26 2.44
CA LEU A 150 11.60 9.88 2.87
C LEU A 150 11.06 9.01 1.74
N VAL A 151 10.06 9.47 0.99
CA VAL A 151 9.48 8.75 -0.15
C VAL A 151 10.53 8.47 -1.20
N ASP A 152 11.30 9.49 -1.62
CA ASP A 152 12.35 9.34 -2.64
C ASP A 152 13.38 8.28 -2.25
N ARG A 153 13.90 8.37 -1.02
CA ARG A 153 14.90 7.42 -0.53
C ARG A 153 14.35 6.01 -0.35
N ALA A 154 13.12 5.89 0.14
CA ALA A 154 12.48 4.59 0.34
C ALA A 154 12.18 3.90 -0.99
N SER A 155 11.70 4.64 -2.00
CA SER A 155 11.40 4.11 -3.33
C SER A 155 12.68 3.66 -4.04
N SER A 156 13.74 4.47 -4.00
CA SER A 156 15.04 4.10 -4.57
C SER A 156 15.66 2.88 -3.87
N LEU A 157 15.66 2.87 -2.53
CA LEU A 157 16.16 1.71 -1.79
C LEU A 157 15.36 0.45 -2.07
N PHE A 158 14.04 0.57 -2.18
CA PHE A 158 13.18 -0.56 -2.52
C PHE A 158 13.55 -1.13 -3.89
N GLU A 159 13.75 -0.26 -4.89
CA GLU A 159 14.19 -0.66 -6.23
C GLU A 159 15.54 -1.39 -6.19
N ASP A 160 16.54 -0.82 -5.51
CA ASP A 160 17.87 -1.42 -5.37
C ASP A 160 17.79 -2.82 -4.75
N VAL A 161 16.96 -2.98 -3.73
CA VAL A 161 16.75 -4.27 -3.07
C VAL A 161 16.03 -5.25 -4.00
N MET A 162 15.01 -4.79 -4.71
CA MET A 162 14.15 -5.64 -5.55
C MET A 162 14.86 -6.13 -6.82
N TYR A 163 15.77 -5.35 -7.36
CA TYR A 163 16.60 -5.76 -8.51
C TYR A 163 17.93 -6.38 -8.12
N SER A 164 18.25 -6.46 -6.83
CA SER A 164 19.52 -7.04 -6.38
C SER A 164 19.44 -8.58 -6.32
N GLU A 165 20.51 -9.24 -6.75
CA GLU A 165 20.67 -10.69 -6.56
C GLU A 165 20.81 -11.11 -5.07
N LEU A 166 20.90 -10.14 -4.14
CA LEU A 166 21.08 -10.43 -2.72
C LEU A 166 19.87 -11.18 -2.13
N ILE A 167 18.67 -10.88 -2.58
CA ILE A 167 17.46 -11.59 -2.15
C ILE A 167 17.49 -13.04 -2.62
N ASP A 168 17.88 -13.28 -3.88
CA ASP A 168 17.98 -14.61 -4.45
C ASP A 168 19.06 -15.42 -3.73
N LYS A 169 20.23 -14.85 -3.52
CA LYS A 169 21.33 -15.49 -2.76
C LYS A 169 20.95 -15.77 -1.31
N GLY A 170 20.24 -14.85 -0.65
CA GLY A 170 19.75 -15.04 0.71
C GLY A 170 18.72 -16.16 0.81
N PHE A 171 17.84 -16.28 -0.17
CA PHE A 171 16.83 -17.33 -0.22
C PHE A 171 17.46 -18.70 -0.50
N ASP A 172 18.39 -18.78 -1.43
CA ASP A 172 19.14 -20.01 -1.75
C ASP A 172 19.98 -20.47 -0.54
N PHE A 173 20.61 -19.53 0.16
CA PHE A 173 21.34 -19.84 1.39
C PHE A 173 20.41 -20.36 2.50
N SER A 174 19.25 -19.75 2.69
CA SER A 174 18.25 -20.21 3.66
C SER A 174 17.73 -21.62 3.33
N LYS A 175 17.50 -21.91 2.07
CA LYS A 175 17.10 -23.24 1.58
C LYS A 175 18.20 -24.26 1.78
N TYR A 176 19.44 -23.89 1.48
CA TYR A 176 20.62 -24.72 1.73
C TYR A 176 20.77 -25.07 3.21
N LEU A 177 20.66 -24.07 4.11
CA LEU A 177 20.70 -24.28 5.56
C LEU A 177 19.60 -25.22 6.02
N TYR A 178 18.36 -25.01 5.60
CA TYR A 178 17.23 -25.87 5.95
C TYR A 178 17.45 -27.31 5.53
N THR A 179 17.92 -27.52 4.30
CA THR A 179 18.18 -28.85 3.75
C THR A 179 19.33 -29.54 4.51
N THR A 180 20.41 -28.81 4.78
CA THR A 180 21.59 -29.33 5.47
C THR A 180 21.29 -29.70 6.91
N LEU A 181 20.55 -28.85 7.62
CA LEU A 181 20.15 -29.12 9.02
C LEU A 181 19.22 -30.33 9.10
N ASN A 182 18.23 -30.43 8.22
CA ASN A 182 17.30 -31.57 8.21
C ASN A 182 17.98 -32.92 7.86
N THR A 183 18.99 -32.90 6.97
CA THR A 183 19.76 -34.12 6.66
C THR A 183 20.66 -34.52 7.82
N THR A 184 21.23 -33.57 8.55
CA THR A 184 22.10 -33.84 9.72
C THR A 184 21.30 -34.43 10.90
N PHE A 185 20.06 -34.03 11.10
CA PHE A 185 19.20 -34.57 12.14
C PHE A 185 18.63 -35.95 11.83
N LYS A 186 18.42 -36.31 10.55
CA LYS A 186 17.94 -37.63 10.12
C LYS A 186 19.01 -38.74 10.23
N HIS A 187 20.28 -38.38 10.27
CA HIS A 187 21.38 -39.37 10.40
C HIS A 187 21.75 -39.68 11.88
N LYS A 188 21.09 -39.05 12.86
CA LYS A 188 21.33 -39.26 14.30
C LYS A 188 20.21 -40.03 15.05
N SER A 189 19.27 -40.62 14.29
CA SER A 189 18.19 -41.46 14.88
C SER A 189 18.39 -42.92 14.57
#